data_37c513029163f12669be32232e215d53
#
_entry.id   37c513029163f12669be32232e215d53
#
_cell.length_a   1.000
_cell.length_b   1.000
_cell.length_c   1.000
_cell.angle_alpha   90.00
_cell.angle_beta   90.00
_cell.angle_gamma   90.00
#
_symmetry.space_group_name_H-M   'P 1'
#
loop_
_entity.id
_entity.type
_entity.pdbx_description
1 polymer ?
#
loop_
_entity_poly.entity_id
_entity_poly.type
_entity_poly.pdbx_seq_one_letter_code
_entity_poly.pdbx_strand_id
1 'polypeptide(L)'
;MTWWAIDVRTAPDRRQWLSAWLVTRTGQAVEERDDGTLVTFAGDEGAADALIAEIAATADSPSETSRRPLGEVDWSVRWREGLGPRTFGRLTVVPSWIPEAARLGPATVVLDPETAFGSGEHGSTRAALTLLERLVRPGDRVLDLGSGSGILSIAAVKLGAARAIGVESDPEATSVAVRNAERNGVAHRVQFLDGEAGDLAPLAGPADLLLSNILRSVNTTLLPAILASLLPGGVAIFSGMEEPEAPLFLPALRGAGLVPEEQVVDTGWWALAARRP
;
A
#
# COMPACT_ATOMS: atom_id res chain seq x y z
N MET A 1 25.20 -11.08 7.23
CA MET A 1 24.88 -11.09 8.69
C MET A 1 23.69 -12.00 8.88
N THR A 2 23.80 -13.00 9.74
CA THR A 2 22.70 -13.94 9.99
C THR A 2 21.86 -13.42 11.15
N TRP A 3 20.63 -12.99 10.88
CA TRP A 3 19.67 -12.61 11.92
C TRP A 3 19.20 -13.83 12.71
N TRP A 4 18.83 -13.60 13.95
CA TRP A 4 18.31 -14.63 14.85
C TRP A 4 16.92 -14.25 15.33
N ALA A 5 15.96 -15.17 15.19
CA ALA A 5 14.66 -15.04 15.83
C ALA A 5 14.72 -15.61 17.24
N ILE A 6 14.09 -14.92 18.17
CA ILE A 6 13.97 -15.31 19.58
C ILE A 6 12.49 -15.48 19.87
N ASP A 7 12.09 -16.73 20.08
CA ASP A 7 10.72 -17.08 20.46
C ASP A 7 10.63 -17.05 22.00
N VAL A 8 9.67 -16.33 22.55
CA VAL A 8 9.46 -16.15 24.00
C VAL A 8 8.05 -16.54 24.38
N ARG A 9 7.89 -17.53 25.26
CA ARG A 9 6.63 -17.91 25.87
C ARG A 9 6.56 -17.43 27.30
N THR A 10 5.54 -16.69 27.65
CA THR A 10 5.29 -16.15 28.98
C THR A 10 3.82 -16.28 29.36
N ALA A 11 3.51 -16.10 30.63
CA ALA A 11 2.13 -16.11 31.13
C ALA A 11 1.28 -15.03 30.43
N PRO A 12 -0.01 -15.28 30.14
CA PRO A 12 -0.88 -14.36 29.40
C PRO A 12 -0.96 -12.95 29.98
N ASP A 13 -0.95 -12.83 31.30
CA ASP A 13 -1.01 -11.56 32.04
C ASP A 13 0.26 -10.70 31.90
N ARG A 14 1.40 -11.31 31.53
CA ARG A 14 2.67 -10.62 31.31
C ARG A 14 2.96 -10.31 29.85
N ARG A 15 2.22 -10.90 28.94
CA ARG A 15 2.54 -10.87 27.50
C ARG A 15 2.59 -9.45 26.95
N GLN A 16 1.60 -8.64 27.27
CA GLN A 16 1.54 -7.25 26.81
C GLN A 16 2.72 -6.42 27.36
N TRP A 17 3.07 -6.59 28.63
CA TRP A 17 4.22 -5.89 29.23
C TRP A 17 5.52 -6.33 28.57
N LEU A 18 5.72 -7.64 28.41
CA LEU A 18 6.97 -8.18 27.82
C LEU A 18 7.11 -7.76 26.35
N SER A 19 6.03 -7.74 25.58
CA SER A 19 6.03 -7.25 24.20
C SER A 19 6.50 -5.79 24.15
N ALA A 20 5.93 -4.90 24.97
CA ALA A 20 6.32 -3.51 25.02
C ALA A 20 7.80 -3.33 25.48
N TRP A 21 8.23 -4.13 26.45
CA TRP A 21 9.62 -4.13 26.90
C TRP A 21 10.59 -4.56 25.80
N LEU A 22 10.27 -5.63 25.06
CA LEU A 22 11.07 -6.12 23.94
C LEU A 22 11.20 -5.07 22.85
N VAL A 23 10.09 -4.42 22.45
CA VAL A 23 10.11 -3.32 21.46
C VAL A 23 11.05 -2.19 21.91
N THR A 24 10.91 -1.76 23.17
CA THR A 24 11.74 -0.69 23.73
C THR A 24 13.24 -1.08 23.79
N ARG A 25 13.50 -2.33 24.15
CA ARG A 25 14.87 -2.83 24.35
C ARG A 25 15.62 -3.09 23.05
N THR A 26 14.92 -3.60 22.04
CA THR A 26 15.54 -4.02 20.77
C THR A 26 15.41 -2.98 19.66
N GLY A 27 14.45 -2.07 19.76
CA GLY A 27 14.05 -1.20 18.65
C GLY A 27 13.41 -1.96 17.47
N GLN A 28 13.08 -3.26 17.67
CA GLN A 28 12.50 -4.12 16.63
C GLN A 28 11.04 -4.38 16.92
N ALA A 29 10.27 -4.65 15.86
CA ALA A 29 8.89 -5.13 15.99
C ALA A 29 8.86 -6.48 16.71
N VAL A 30 7.80 -6.72 17.48
CA VAL A 30 7.51 -8.01 18.12
C VAL A 30 6.28 -8.59 17.47
N GLU A 31 6.41 -9.80 16.93
CA GLU A 31 5.29 -10.58 16.38
C GLU A 31 4.66 -11.39 17.51
N GLU A 32 3.34 -11.34 17.66
CA GLU A 32 2.59 -12.25 18.53
C GLU A 32 1.88 -13.29 17.67
N ARG A 33 2.19 -14.58 17.89
CA ARG A 33 1.56 -15.69 17.19
C ARG A 33 0.24 -16.09 17.85
N ASP A 34 -0.58 -16.83 17.11
CA ASP A 34 -1.88 -17.32 17.56
C ASP A 34 -1.80 -18.15 18.87
N ASP A 35 -0.67 -18.84 19.10
CA ASP A 35 -0.39 -19.59 20.34
C ASP A 35 0.10 -18.71 21.49
N GLY A 36 0.20 -17.41 21.28
CA GLY A 36 0.68 -16.41 22.23
C GLY A 36 2.18 -16.35 22.41
N THR A 37 2.97 -16.98 21.54
CA THR A 37 4.42 -16.83 21.50
C THR A 37 4.78 -15.45 20.95
N LEU A 38 5.62 -14.72 21.70
CA LEU A 38 6.23 -13.47 21.22
C LEU A 38 7.50 -13.80 20.44
N VAL A 39 7.69 -13.18 19.28
CA VAL A 39 8.90 -13.34 18.47
C VAL A 39 9.55 -11.99 18.27
N THR A 40 10.83 -11.88 18.63
CA THR A 40 11.67 -10.72 18.38
C THR A 40 12.96 -11.13 17.67
N PHE A 41 13.79 -10.16 17.30
CA PHE A 41 14.92 -10.41 16.41
C PHE A 41 16.21 -9.79 16.95
N ALA A 42 17.35 -10.44 16.66
CA ALA A 42 18.68 -9.97 16.98
C ALA A 42 19.59 -10.07 15.75
N GLY A 43 20.51 -9.13 15.60
CA GLY A 43 21.38 -9.03 14.42
C GLY A 43 22.46 -10.10 14.30
N ASP A 44 22.77 -10.79 15.40
CA ASP A 44 23.74 -11.87 15.47
C ASP A 44 23.46 -12.80 16.66
N GLU A 45 24.20 -13.91 16.74
CA GLU A 45 24.04 -14.92 17.77
C GLU A 45 24.33 -14.40 19.18
N GLY A 46 25.37 -13.59 19.31
CA GLY A 46 25.76 -13.01 20.60
C GLY A 46 24.72 -12.04 21.14
N ALA A 47 24.14 -11.21 20.27
CA ALA A 47 23.05 -10.32 20.63
C ALA A 47 21.78 -11.10 21.01
N ALA A 48 21.52 -12.24 20.37
CA ALA A 48 20.40 -13.11 20.72
C ALA A 48 20.59 -13.74 22.11
N ASP A 49 21.78 -14.24 22.41
CA ASP A 49 22.11 -14.81 23.73
C ASP A 49 22.03 -13.75 24.84
N ALA A 50 22.53 -12.55 24.58
CA ALA A 50 22.45 -11.44 25.52
C ALA A 50 21.00 -11.07 25.82
N LEU A 51 20.14 -10.98 24.81
CA LEU A 51 18.73 -10.66 24.98
C LEU A 51 17.98 -11.76 25.75
N ILE A 52 18.27 -13.03 25.49
CA ILE A 52 17.69 -14.16 26.25
C ILE A 52 18.09 -14.07 27.73
N ALA A 53 19.35 -13.76 28.02
CA ALA A 53 19.82 -13.58 29.41
C ALA A 53 19.10 -12.39 30.09
N GLU A 54 18.88 -11.29 29.38
CA GLU A 54 18.14 -10.13 29.90
C GLU A 54 16.66 -10.49 30.16
N ILE A 55 16.02 -11.22 29.25
CA ILE A 55 14.63 -11.70 29.44
C ILE A 55 14.54 -12.56 30.70
N ALA A 56 15.50 -13.48 30.89
CA ALA A 56 15.52 -14.33 32.06
C ALA A 56 15.74 -13.54 33.37
N ALA A 57 16.51 -12.46 33.32
CA ALA A 57 16.76 -11.60 34.48
C ALA A 57 15.59 -10.67 34.84
N THR A 58 14.69 -10.37 33.89
CA THR A 58 13.52 -9.49 34.12
C THR A 58 12.31 -10.23 34.69
N ALA A 59 12.36 -11.55 34.82
CA ALA A 59 11.18 -12.37 35.09
C ALA A 59 11.08 -12.83 36.54
N ASP A 60 10.02 -12.39 37.25
CA ASP A 60 9.54 -13.05 38.48
C ASP A 60 8.86 -14.41 38.18
N SER A 61 8.68 -14.76 36.92
CA SER A 61 8.17 -16.05 36.43
C SER A 61 8.99 -16.53 35.26
N PRO A 62 9.30 -17.83 35.15
CA PRO A 62 10.12 -18.35 34.07
C PRO A 62 9.43 -18.16 32.73
N SER A 63 10.09 -17.44 31.83
CA SER A 63 9.72 -17.39 30.41
C SER A 63 10.52 -18.48 29.69
N GLU A 64 9.85 -19.31 28.90
CA GLU A 64 10.56 -20.21 28.00
C GLU A 64 11.06 -19.41 26.80
N THR A 65 12.36 -19.47 26.57
CA THR A 65 13.01 -18.81 25.43
C THR A 65 13.70 -19.84 24.56
N SER A 66 13.57 -19.68 23.27
CA SER A 66 14.36 -20.41 22.28
C SER A 66 14.83 -19.47 21.20
N ARG A 67 15.95 -19.79 20.57
CA ARG A 67 16.47 -19.03 19.44
C ARG A 67 16.73 -19.94 18.25
N ARG A 68 16.57 -19.38 17.07
CA ARG A 68 16.89 -20.06 15.81
C ARG A 68 17.55 -19.06 14.86
N PRO A 69 18.58 -19.49 14.11
CA PRO A 69 19.06 -18.66 13.03
C PRO A 69 17.92 -18.44 12.04
N LEU A 70 17.66 -17.22 11.69
CA LEU A 70 16.94 -16.94 10.46
C LEU A 70 17.98 -17.27 9.40
N GLY A 71 17.79 -18.41 8.69
CA GLY A 71 18.56 -18.67 7.49
C GLY A 71 18.58 -17.40 6.64
N GLU A 72 19.48 -17.28 5.67
CA GLU A 72 19.41 -16.19 4.70
C GLU A 72 18.04 -16.24 4.03
N VAL A 73 17.07 -15.66 4.72
CA VAL A 73 15.77 -15.37 4.11
C VAL A 73 16.11 -14.26 3.16
N ASP A 74 16.18 -14.61 1.91
CA ASP A 74 16.24 -13.60 0.86
C ASP A 74 14.93 -12.80 0.92
N TRP A 75 14.94 -11.78 1.76
CA TRP A 75 13.82 -10.87 1.92
C TRP A 75 13.46 -10.21 0.59
N SER A 76 14.39 -10.18 -0.35
CA SER A 76 14.13 -9.67 -1.71
C SER A 76 13.17 -10.54 -2.49
N VAL A 77 12.95 -11.80 -2.08
CA VAL A 77 12.01 -12.73 -2.73
C VAL A 77 10.87 -13.20 -1.82
N ARG A 78 11.02 -13.15 -0.50
CA ARG A 78 9.99 -13.67 0.43
C ARG A 78 8.66 -12.91 0.34
N TRP A 79 8.69 -11.62 0.08
CA TRP A 79 7.48 -10.84 -0.13
C TRP A 79 6.67 -11.30 -1.37
N ARG A 80 7.31 -12.07 -2.27
CA ARG A 80 6.66 -12.69 -3.43
C ARG A 80 5.81 -13.91 -3.06
N GLU A 81 6.08 -14.51 -1.89
CA GLU A 81 5.31 -15.65 -1.40
C GLU A 81 3.87 -15.20 -1.08
N GLY A 82 2.89 -15.83 -1.71
CA GLY A 82 1.48 -15.47 -1.57
C GLY A 82 0.95 -14.44 -2.55
N LEU A 83 1.82 -13.76 -3.33
CA LEU A 83 1.36 -12.90 -4.41
C LEU A 83 0.98 -13.72 -5.63
N GLY A 84 -0.26 -13.55 -6.10
CA GLY A 84 -0.80 -14.24 -7.27
C GLY A 84 -1.56 -13.30 -8.20
N PRO A 85 -2.06 -13.81 -9.34
CA PRO A 85 -2.94 -13.04 -10.20
C PRO A 85 -4.22 -12.62 -9.46
N ARG A 86 -4.61 -11.35 -9.60
CA ARG A 86 -5.84 -10.78 -9.07
C ARG A 86 -6.65 -10.16 -10.18
N THR A 87 -7.96 -10.44 -10.19
CA THR A 87 -8.87 -9.94 -11.23
C THR A 87 -9.90 -8.99 -10.61
N PHE A 88 -10.10 -7.85 -11.25
CA PHE A 88 -11.05 -6.80 -10.92
C PHE A 88 -11.89 -6.51 -12.17
N GLY A 89 -13.07 -7.13 -12.28
CA GLY A 89 -13.83 -7.07 -13.53
C GLY A 89 -13.00 -7.54 -14.72
N ARG A 90 -12.73 -6.65 -15.69
CA ARG A 90 -11.90 -6.92 -16.88
C ARG A 90 -10.40 -6.67 -16.67
N LEU A 91 -9.99 -6.05 -15.54
CA LEU A 91 -8.59 -5.80 -15.20
C LEU A 91 -8.00 -7.03 -14.49
N THR A 92 -6.80 -7.44 -14.89
CA THR A 92 -6.02 -8.44 -14.16
C THR A 92 -4.66 -7.85 -13.77
N VAL A 93 -4.29 -7.97 -12.50
CA VAL A 93 -2.96 -7.62 -11.98
C VAL A 93 -2.19 -8.92 -11.76
N VAL A 94 -0.97 -8.99 -12.26
CA VAL A 94 -0.14 -10.21 -12.21
C VAL A 94 1.27 -9.83 -11.79
N PRO A 95 1.85 -10.53 -10.80
CA PRO A 95 3.26 -10.39 -10.48
C PRO A 95 4.18 -10.71 -11.68
N SER A 96 5.27 -9.95 -11.82
CA SER A 96 6.19 -10.06 -12.96
C SER A 96 6.90 -11.41 -13.08
N TRP A 97 7.04 -12.15 -11.97
CA TRP A 97 7.69 -13.48 -11.92
C TRP A 97 6.76 -14.65 -12.24
N ILE A 98 5.48 -14.40 -12.54
CA ILE A 98 4.54 -15.44 -12.95
C ILE A 98 4.62 -15.61 -14.48
N PRO A 99 4.96 -16.80 -14.99
CA PRO A 99 5.19 -17.03 -16.42
C PRO A 99 3.98 -16.74 -17.32
N GLU A 100 2.77 -16.89 -16.78
CA GLU A 100 1.52 -16.64 -17.47
C GLU A 100 1.24 -15.16 -17.72
N ALA A 101 1.95 -14.25 -17.06
CA ALA A 101 1.78 -12.80 -17.20
C ALA A 101 1.86 -12.31 -18.66
N ALA A 102 2.68 -12.98 -19.48
CA ALA A 102 2.85 -12.65 -20.90
C ALA A 102 1.67 -13.07 -21.80
N ARG A 103 0.73 -13.89 -21.32
CA ARG A 103 -0.37 -14.46 -22.11
C ARG A 103 -1.74 -13.83 -21.81
N LEU A 104 -1.78 -12.87 -20.90
CA LEU A 104 -3.02 -12.25 -20.45
C LEU A 104 -3.41 -11.08 -21.36
N GLY A 105 -4.72 -10.79 -21.42
CA GLY A 105 -5.33 -9.84 -22.35
C GLY A 105 -4.86 -8.37 -22.20
N PRO A 106 -5.40 -7.45 -23.01
CA PRO A 106 -4.93 -6.07 -23.08
C PRO A 106 -5.09 -5.28 -21.78
N ALA A 107 -6.05 -5.65 -20.93
CA ALA A 107 -6.27 -5.04 -19.61
C ALA A 107 -5.51 -5.78 -18.50
N THR A 108 -4.28 -6.22 -18.78
CA THR A 108 -3.39 -6.84 -17.79
C THR A 108 -2.28 -5.88 -17.36
N VAL A 109 -2.10 -5.76 -16.06
CA VAL A 109 -0.98 -5.06 -15.42
C VAL A 109 0.01 -6.10 -14.89
N VAL A 110 1.20 -6.10 -15.44
CA VAL A 110 2.33 -6.90 -14.92
C VAL A 110 3.09 -6.04 -13.93
N LEU A 111 3.09 -6.41 -12.67
CA LEU A 111 3.59 -5.59 -11.59
C LEU A 111 4.79 -6.22 -10.86
N ASP A 112 5.78 -5.39 -10.58
CA ASP A 112 6.84 -5.67 -9.61
C ASP A 112 6.88 -4.49 -8.63
N PRO A 113 6.26 -4.60 -7.45
CA PRO A 113 6.20 -3.46 -6.54
C PRO A 113 7.54 -3.17 -5.86
N GLU A 114 8.48 -4.12 -5.87
CA GLU A 114 9.76 -4.00 -5.17
C GLU A 114 9.55 -3.50 -3.72
N THR A 115 10.10 -2.33 -3.37
CA THR A 115 9.94 -1.69 -2.05
C THR A 115 8.79 -0.68 -2.01
N ALA A 116 8.18 -0.35 -3.15
CA ALA A 116 7.11 0.64 -3.22
C ALA A 116 5.76 0.07 -2.75
N PHE A 117 4.93 0.93 -2.16
CA PHE A 117 3.55 0.57 -1.83
C PHE A 117 2.71 0.31 -3.09
N GLY A 118 1.69 -0.55 -2.98
CA GLY A 118 0.78 -0.85 -4.08
C GLY A 118 1.13 -2.13 -4.83
N SER A 119 1.23 -3.26 -4.12
CA SER A 119 1.41 -4.61 -4.71
C SER A 119 0.12 -5.16 -5.37
N GLY A 120 -1.03 -4.55 -5.11
CA GLY A 120 -2.34 -5.09 -5.47
C GLY A 120 -2.94 -6.05 -4.44
N GLU A 121 -2.20 -6.40 -3.37
CA GLU A 121 -2.67 -7.30 -2.30
C GLU A 121 -3.34 -6.57 -1.14
N HIS A 122 -2.95 -5.34 -0.89
CA HIS A 122 -3.53 -4.55 0.19
C HIS A 122 -4.99 -4.20 -0.11
N GLY A 123 -5.89 -4.32 0.89
CA GLY A 123 -7.32 -4.10 0.71
C GLY A 123 -7.67 -2.72 0.14
N SER A 124 -6.93 -1.67 0.53
CA SER A 124 -7.14 -0.33 -0.02
C SER A 124 -6.85 -0.27 -1.52
N THR A 125 -5.77 -0.92 -1.97
CA THR A 125 -5.41 -0.97 -3.40
C THR A 125 -6.46 -1.77 -4.19
N ARG A 126 -6.96 -2.88 -3.63
CA ARG A 126 -8.02 -3.68 -4.26
C ARG A 126 -9.33 -2.91 -4.38
N ALA A 127 -9.71 -2.20 -3.31
CA ALA A 127 -10.91 -1.35 -3.33
C ALA A 127 -10.80 -0.21 -4.36
N ALA A 128 -9.63 0.45 -4.44
CA ALA A 128 -9.35 1.48 -5.44
C ALA A 128 -9.39 0.93 -6.87
N LEU A 129 -8.76 -0.24 -7.13
CA LEU A 129 -8.79 -0.90 -8.45
C LEU A 129 -10.20 -1.30 -8.86
N THR A 130 -11.02 -1.74 -7.92
CA THR A 130 -12.42 -2.09 -8.16
C THR A 130 -13.23 -0.87 -8.63
N LEU A 131 -13.09 0.28 -7.97
CA LEU A 131 -13.74 1.53 -8.39
C LEU A 131 -13.15 2.04 -9.71
N LEU A 132 -11.85 1.99 -9.88
CA LEU A 132 -11.17 2.41 -11.11
C LEU A 132 -11.69 1.63 -12.32
N GLU A 133 -11.80 0.30 -12.22
CA GLU A 133 -12.29 -0.53 -13.32
C GLU A 133 -13.70 -0.18 -13.77
N ARG A 134 -14.57 0.19 -12.81
CA ARG A 134 -15.97 0.57 -13.09
C ARG A 134 -16.10 1.97 -13.67
N LEU A 135 -15.25 2.91 -13.25
CA LEU A 135 -15.46 4.34 -13.46
C LEU A 135 -14.58 4.95 -14.55
N VAL A 136 -13.41 4.35 -14.83
CA VAL A 136 -12.53 4.86 -15.90
C VAL A 136 -13.19 4.70 -17.26
N ARG A 137 -13.12 5.75 -18.07
CA ARG A 137 -13.67 5.80 -19.42
C ARG A 137 -12.56 5.90 -20.47
N PRO A 138 -12.80 5.36 -21.67
CA PRO A 138 -11.87 5.56 -22.78
C PRO A 138 -11.65 7.06 -23.04
N GLY A 139 -10.38 7.44 -23.11
CA GLY A 139 -9.98 8.83 -23.37
C GLY A 139 -9.78 9.70 -22.13
N ASP A 140 -10.09 9.23 -20.92
CA ASP A 140 -9.86 9.98 -19.67
C ASP A 140 -8.40 10.38 -19.49
N ARG A 141 -8.22 11.58 -18.94
CA ARG A 141 -6.94 12.04 -18.34
C ARG A 141 -6.99 11.73 -16.86
N VAL A 142 -6.02 10.96 -16.40
CA VAL A 142 -5.98 10.48 -15.02
C VAL A 142 -4.85 11.19 -14.26
N LEU A 143 -5.13 11.58 -13.03
CA LEU A 143 -4.15 12.07 -12.07
C LEU A 143 -4.15 11.13 -10.86
N ASP A 144 -2.97 10.65 -10.46
CA ASP A 144 -2.80 9.65 -9.38
C ASP A 144 -1.88 10.22 -8.30
N LEU A 145 -2.43 10.52 -7.13
CA LEU A 145 -1.74 11.14 -6.01
C LEU A 145 -1.24 10.10 -5.01
N GLY A 146 0.06 10.08 -4.76
CA GLY A 146 0.72 9.01 -4.02
C GLY A 146 0.76 7.73 -4.87
N SER A 147 1.36 7.83 -6.07
CA SER A 147 1.28 6.78 -7.08
C SER A 147 1.99 5.46 -6.69
N GLY A 148 2.92 5.50 -5.74
CA GLY A 148 3.64 4.33 -5.25
C GLY A 148 4.29 3.52 -6.38
N SER A 149 3.93 2.24 -6.50
CA SER A 149 4.39 1.34 -7.58
C SER A 149 3.88 1.71 -8.98
N GLY A 150 3.01 2.72 -9.10
CA GLY A 150 2.34 3.12 -10.34
C GLY A 150 1.15 2.25 -10.74
N ILE A 151 0.72 1.32 -9.89
CA ILE A 151 -0.31 0.32 -10.22
C ILE A 151 -1.62 0.95 -10.71
N LEU A 152 -2.12 2.01 -10.03
CA LEU A 152 -3.37 2.66 -10.38
C LEU A 152 -3.25 3.44 -11.70
N SER A 153 -2.18 4.21 -11.87
CA SER A 153 -1.86 4.92 -13.12
C SER A 153 -1.77 3.99 -14.31
N ILE A 154 -1.04 2.88 -14.18
CA ILE A 154 -0.86 1.87 -15.23
C ILE A 154 -2.20 1.17 -15.53
N ALA A 155 -2.94 0.79 -14.49
CA ALA A 155 -4.26 0.16 -14.62
C ALA A 155 -5.25 1.07 -15.38
N ALA A 156 -5.30 2.36 -15.06
CA ALA A 156 -6.14 3.33 -15.74
C ALA A 156 -5.89 3.34 -17.26
N VAL A 157 -4.62 3.39 -17.66
CA VAL A 157 -4.23 3.39 -19.08
C VAL A 157 -4.53 2.06 -19.76
N LYS A 158 -4.30 0.93 -19.08
CA LYS A 158 -4.66 -0.42 -19.58
C LYS A 158 -6.17 -0.59 -19.76
N LEU A 159 -6.97 0.10 -18.96
CA LEU A 159 -8.43 0.12 -19.05
C LEU A 159 -8.98 1.09 -20.11
N GLY A 160 -8.12 1.94 -20.70
CA GLY A 160 -8.51 2.80 -21.81
C GLY A 160 -8.35 4.30 -21.58
N ALA A 161 -7.87 4.75 -20.42
CA ALA A 161 -7.52 6.16 -20.23
C ALA A 161 -6.51 6.61 -21.29
N ALA A 162 -6.61 7.84 -21.77
CA ALA A 162 -5.70 8.38 -22.78
C ALA A 162 -4.27 8.51 -22.20
N ARG A 163 -4.17 9.02 -20.99
CA ARG A 163 -2.91 9.22 -20.27
C ARG A 163 -3.14 9.23 -18.76
N ALA A 164 -2.06 8.99 -18.02
CA ALA A 164 -2.04 9.18 -16.57
C ALA A 164 -0.79 9.97 -16.17
N ILE A 165 -0.93 10.80 -15.12
CA ILE A 165 0.16 11.47 -14.44
C ILE A 165 0.11 11.00 -12.99
N GLY A 166 1.16 10.33 -12.51
CA GLY A 166 1.37 9.99 -11.11
C GLY A 166 2.20 11.06 -10.42
N VAL A 167 1.87 11.40 -9.19
CA VAL A 167 2.67 12.27 -8.33
C VAL A 167 3.08 11.45 -7.12
N GLU A 168 4.37 11.45 -6.80
CA GLU A 168 4.93 10.68 -5.69
C GLU A 168 6.03 11.50 -5.00
N SER A 169 6.04 11.48 -3.68
CA SER A 169 7.05 12.20 -2.89
C SER A 169 8.31 11.39 -2.64
N ASP A 170 8.25 10.07 -2.80
CA ASP A 170 9.40 9.18 -2.70
C ASP A 170 10.03 8.90 -4.08
N PRO A 171 11.25 9.41 -4.36
CA PRO A 171 11.92 9.18 -5.65
C PRO A 171 12.24 7.69 -5.91
N GLU A 172 12.39 6.86 -4.85
CA GLU A 172 12.62 5.43 -5.03
C GLU A 172 11.35 4.76 -5.55
N ALA A 173 10.18 5.10 -4.98
CA ALA A 173 8.89 4.62 -5.47
C ALA A 173 8.60 5.11 -6.89
N THR A 174 8.91 6.37 -7.21
CA THR A 174 8.81 6.89 -8.59
C THR A 174 9.64 6.06 -9.56
N SER A 175 10.86 5.71 -9.19
CA SER A 175 11.73 4.86 -10.02
C SER A 175 11.12 3.47 -10.27
N VAL A 176 10.47 2.87 -9.26
CA VAL A 176 9.72 1.61 -9.40
C VAL A 176 8.54 1.78 -10.36
N ALA A 177 7.75 2.84 -10.20
CA ALA A 177 6.59 3.13 -11.05
C ALA A 177 6.99 3.28 -12.53
N VAL A 178 8.09 3.97 -12.82
CA VAL A 178 8.63 4.10 -14.18
C VAL A 178 8.97 2.74 -14.78
N ARG A 179 9.71 1.89 -14.04
CA ARG A 179 10.03 0.53 -14.51
C ARG A 179 8.77 -0.31 -14.75
N ASN A 180 7.77 -0.18 -13.90
CA ASN A 180 6.49 -0.86 -14.10
C ASN A 180 5.73 -0.36 -15.33
N ALA A 181 5.74 0.95 -15.62
CA ALA A 181 5.13 1.50 -16.83
C ALA A 181 5.83 0.99 -18.10
N GLU A 182 7.16 0.91 -18.10
CA GLU A 182 7.97 0.34 -19.19
C GLU A 182 7.64 -1.15 -19.39
N ARG A 183 7.62 -1.94 -18.32
CA ARG A 183 7.25 -3.37 -18.33
C ARG A 183 5.88 -3.62 -18.95
N ASN A 184 4.96 -2.70 -18.74
CA ASN A 184 3.60 -2.76 -19.29
C ASN A 184 3.46 -2.16 -20.69
N GLY A 185 4.52 -1.58 -21.28
CA GLY A 185 4.50 -0.94 -22.58
C GLY A 185 3.67 0.36 -22.63
N VAL A 186 3.44 1.01 -21.47
CA VAL A 186 2.60 2.22 -21.36
C VAL A 186 3.38 3.47 -20.97
N ALA A 187 4.71 3.42 -20.87
CA ALA A 187 5.56 4.56 -20.48
C ALA A 187 5.34 5.81 -21.36
N HIS A 188 4.90 5.64 -22.60
CA HIS A 188 4.58 6.76 -23.49
C HIS A 188 3.24 7.46 -23.15
N ARG A 189 2.44 6.89 -22.26
CA ARG A 189 1.13 7.42 -21.81
C ARG A 189 1.06 7.65 -20.31
N VAL A 190 2.05 7.20 -19.55
CA VAL A 190 2.12 7.40 -18.10
C VAL A 190 3.37 8.17 -17.76
N GLN A 191 3.22 9.26 -17.05
CA GLN A 191 4.33 10.07 -16.54
C GLN A 191 4.28 10.09 -15.02
N PHE A 192 5.43 10.00 -14.37
CA PHE A 192 5.55 10.16 -12.92
C PHE A 192 6.36 11.40 -12.60
N LEU A 193 5.90 12.16 -11.61
CA LEU A 193 6.51 13.41 -11.13
C LEU A 193 6.90 13.23 -9.67
N ASP A 194 8.16 13.54 -9.36
CA ASP A 194 8.64 13.59 -7.97
C ASP A 194 8.21 14.91 -7.32
N GLY A 195 7.54 14.82 -6.18
CA GLY A 195 7.19 15.96 -5.37
C GLY A 195 5.87 15.81 -4.59
N GLU A 196 5.52 16.88 -3.90
CA GLU A 196 4.34 16.91 -3.06
C GLU A 196 3.04 17.04 -3.88
N ALA A 197 2.08 16.16 -3.56
CA ALA A 197 0.80 16.11 -4.27
C ALA A 197 0.02 17.43 -4.17
N GLY A 198 0.10 18.14 -3.05
CA GLY A 198 -0.57 19.43 -2.85
C GLY A 198 -0.11 20.50 -3.82
N ASP A 199 1.17 20.49 -4.17
CA ASP A 199 1.80 21.49 -5.03
C ASP A 199 1.65 21.11 -6.52
N LEU A 200 1.85 19.84 -6.84
CA LEU A 200 1.91 19.38 -8.23
C LEU A 200 0.55 19.06 -8.82
N ALA A 201 -0.45 18.62 -8.03
CA ALA A 201 -1.75 18.25 -8.56
C ALA A 201 -2.43 19.38 -9.35
N PRO A 202 -2.48 20.64 -8.87
CA PRO A 202 -3.09 21.74 -9.64
C PRO A 202 -2.35 22.04 -10.94
N LEU A 203 -1.03 21.75 -11.02
CA LEU A 203 -0.20 21.97 -12.20
C LEU A 203 -0.33 20.83 -13.22
N ALA A 204 -0.53 19.59 -12.73
CA ALA A 204 -0.68 18.40 -13.56
C ALA A 204 -2.10 18.24 -14.12
N GLY A 205 -3.09 18.87 -13.50
CA GLY A 205 -4.49 18.87 -13.93
C GLY A 205 -4.75 19.75 -15.18
N PRO A 206 -5.99 19.89 -15.62
CA PRO A 206 -7.16 19.24 -15.08
C PRO A 206 -7.33 17.78 -15.55
N ALA A 207 -7.93 16.96 -14.69
CA ALA A 207 -8.18 15.54 -14.91
C ALA A 207 -9.68 15.21 -14.99
N ASP A 208 -10.01 14.17 -15.76
CA ASP A 208 -11.35 13.59 -15.82
C ASP A 208 -11.57 12.64 -14.64
N LEU A 209 -10.51 11.92 -14.24
CA LEU A 209 -10.49 11.00 -13.11
C LEU A 209 -9.23 11.26 -12.25
N LEU A 210 -9.42 11.35 -10.94
CA LEU A 210 -8.35 11.50 -9.96
C LEU A 210 -8.35 10.30 -9.01
N LEU A 211 -7.17 9.78 -8.70
CA LEU A 211 -6.94 8.65 -7.80
C LEU A 211 -6.13 9.13 -6.61
N SER A 212 -6.49 8.68 -5.40
CA SER A 212 -5.77 9.02 -4.19
C SER A 212 -5.90 7.88 -3.17
N ASN A 213 -4.93 6.96 -3.17
CA ASN A 213 -4.88 5.82 -2.24
C ASN A 213 -3.85 6.08 -1.14
N ILE A 214 -4.17 7.00 -0.24
CA ILE A 214 -3.31 7.51 0.83
C ILE A 214 -4.10 7.66 2.14
N LEU A 215 -3.41 7.93 3.24
CA LEU A 215 -4.02 8.08 4.56
C LEU A 215 -5.12 9.14 4.59
N ARG A 216 -6.18 8.93 5.40
CA ARG A 216 -7.31 9.85 5.56
C ARG A 216 -6.88 11.29 5.86
N SER A 217 -5.92 11.47 6.77
CA SER A 217 -5.44 12.81 7.15
C SER A 217 -4.86 13.56 5.96
N VAL A 218 -4.08 12.88 5.13
CA VAL A 218 -3.48 13.44 3.92
C VAL A 218 -4.56 13.71 2.87
N ASN A 219 -5.46 12.75 2.60
CA ASN A 219 -6.61 12.94 1.72
C ASN A 219 -7.42 14.19 2.11
N THR A 220 -7.67 14.39 3.42
CA THR A 220 -8.41 15.55 3.92
C THR A 220 -7.68 16.87 3.62
N THR A 221 -6.36 16.90 3.83
CA THR A 221 -5.54 18.08 3.54
C THR A 221 -5.48 18.40 2.05
N LEU A 222 -5.50 17.40 1.19
CA LEU A 222 -5.41 17.54 -0.26
C LEU A 222 -6.73 17.92 -0.95
N LEU A 223 -7.89 17.90 -0.26
CA LEU A 223 -9.19 18.18 -0.88
C LEU A 223 -9.22 19.49 -1.71
N PRO A 224 -8.64 20.63 -1.29
CA PRO A 224 -8.60 21.82 -2.12
C PRO A 224 -7.81 21.64 -3.43
N ALA A 225 -6.64 20.99 -3.37
CA ALA A 225 -5.81 20.72 -4.53
C ALA A 225 -6.49 19.71 -5.47
N ILE A 226 -7.14 18.68 -4.92
CA ILE A 226 -7.92 17.69 -5.66
C ILE A 226 -9.06 18.36 -6.41
N LEU A 227 -9.84 19.21 -5.74
CA LEU A 227 -10.93 19.95 -6.37
C LEU A 227 -10.45 20.86 -7.50
N ALA A 228 -9.31 21.56 -7.29
CA ALA A 228 -8.72 22.43 -8.31
C ALA A 228 -8.26 21.61 -9.55
N SER A 229 -7.84 20.38 -9.35
CA SER A 229 -7.27 19.50 -10.38
C SER A 229 -8.32 18.70 -11.16
N LEU A 230 -9.57 18.64 -10.69
CA LEU A 230 -10.65 17.94 -11.38
C LEU A 230 -11.40 18.87 -12.34
N LEU A 231 -11.81 18.35 -13.47
CA LEU A 231 -12.80 19.00 -14.33
C LEU A 231 -14.19 19.05 -13.67
N PRO A 232 -15.05 20.01 -14.01
CA PRO A 232 -16.48 19.89 -13.73
C PRO A 232 -17.02 18.57 -14.28
N GLY A 233 -17.77 17.82 -13.47
CA GLY A 233 -18.21 16.47 -13.79
C GLY A 233 -17.17 15.38 -13.61
N GLY A 234 -15.92 15.72 -13.31
CA GLY A 234 -14.84 14.77 -13.02
C GLY A 234 -15.04 14.01 -11.72
N VAL A 235 -14.40 12.86 -11.59
CA VAL A 235 -14.52 11.95 -10.45
C VAL A 235 -13.20 11.80 -9.72
N ALA A 236 -13.24 11.84 -8.40
CA ALA A 236 -12.10 11.44 -7.54
C ALA A 236 -12.40 10.10 -6.86
N ILE A 237 -11.46 9.18 -6.90
CA ILE A 237 -11.47 7.93 -6.14
C ILE A 237 -10.51 8.06 -4.98
N PHE A 238 -11.04 7.99 -3.77
CA PHE A 238 -10.30 8.01 -2.52
C PHE A 238 -10.20 6.60 -1.95
N SER A 239 -9.05 6.23 -1.43
CA SER A 239 -8.81 4.99 -0.71
C SER A 239 -7.66 5.18 0.29
N GLY A 240 -7.15 4.09 0.89
CA GLY A 240 -6.12 4.18 1.93
C GLY A 240 -6.68 4.53 3.31
N MET A 241 -7.98 4.32 3.49
CA MET A 241 -8.74 4.58 4.71
C MET A 241 -9.41 3.29 5.19
N GLU A 242 -9.47 3.09 6.50
CA GLU A 242 -10.26 2.02 7.09
C GLU A 242 -11.76 2.38 7.10
N GLU A 243 -12.63 1.38 7.07
CA GLU A 243 -14.09 1.58 7.07
C GLU A 243 -14.59 2.47 8.24
N PRO A 244 -14.09 2.34 9.49
CA PRO A 244 -14.47 3.23 10.59
C PRO A 244 -14.09 4.69 10.41
N GLU A 245 -13.21 5.03 9.46
CA GLU A 245 -12.81 6.40 9.17
C GLU A 245 -13.79 7.13 8.23
N ALA A 246 -14.70 6.41 7.56
CA ALA A 246 -15.67 6.98 6.63
C ALA A 246 -16.50 8.14 7.22
N PRO A 247 -17.07 8.01 8.45
CA PRO A 247 -17.81 9.11 9.09
C PRO A 247 -16.98 10.36 9.37
N LEU A 248 -15.66 10.23 9.47
CA LEU A 248 -14.73 11.34 9.69
C LEU A 248 -14.37 12.06 8.39
N PHE A 249 -14.28 11.32 7.28
CA PHE A 249 -13.89 11.86 5.96
C PHE A 249 -15.06 12.48 5.20
N LEU A 250 -16.24 11.87 5.21
CA LEU A 250 -17.41 12.31 4.44
C LEU A 250 -17.84 13.77 4.67
N PRO A 251 -17.85 14.33 5.91
CA PRO A 251 -18.17 15.73 6.13
C PRO A 251 -17.16 16.68 5.47
N ALA A 252 -15.86 16.39 5.56
CA ALA A 252 -14.81 17.18 4.93
C ALA A 252 -14.93 17.18 3.40
N LEU A 253 -15.17 16.00 2.82
CA LEU A 253 -15.37 15.82 1.39
C LEU A 253 -16.56 16.66 0.87
N ARG A 254 -17.72 16.60 1.55
CA ARG A 254 -18.90 17.39 1.21
C ARG A 254 -18.66 18.88 1.39
N GLY A 255 -17.94 19.26 2.47
CA GLY A 255 -17.55 20.65 2.72
C GLY A 255 -16.63 21.21 1.64
N ALA A 256 -15.82 20.38 0.99
CA ALA A 256 -15.02 20.74 -0.17
C ALA A 256 -15.84 20.83 -1.49
N GLY A 257 -17.12 20.45 -1.49
CA GLY A 257 -18.00 20.55 -2.66
C GLY A 257 -18.02 19.29 -3.53
N LEU A 258 -17.46 18.16 -3.06
CA LEU A 258 -17.52 16.88 -3.75
C LEU A 258 -18.75 16.09 -3.31
N VAL A 259 -19.39 15.40 -4.26
CA VAL A 259 -20.61 14.60 -4.04
C VAL A 259 -20.23 13.11 -4.03
N PRO A 260 -20.39 12.41 -2.88
CA PRO A 260 -20.17 10.96 -2.82
C PRO A 260 -21.11 10.21 -3.76
N GLU A 261 -20.59 9.21 -4.48
CA GLU A 261 -21.39 8.39 -5.42
C GLU A 261 -21.32 6.90 -5.08
N GLU A 262 -20.18 6.26 -5.26
CA GLU A 262 -20.00 4.82 -5.11
C GLU A 262 -18.97 4.50 -4.04
N GLN A 263 -19.18 3.42 -3.28
CA GLN A 263 -18.30 2.98 -2.21
C GLN A 263 -18.01 1.50 -2.33
N VAL A 264 -16.81 1.10 -1.94
CA VAL A 264 -16.36 -0.30 -1.87
C VAL A 264 -15.63 -0.51 -0.54
N VAL A 265 -15.92 -1.62 0.11
CA VAL A 265 -15.16 -2.10 1.28
C VAL A 265 -14.51 -3.43 0.91
N ASP A 266 -13.22 -3.55 1.16
CA ASP A 266 -12.46 -4.78 0.96
C ASP A 266 -11.60 -5.04 2.22
N THR A 267 -11.91 -6.12 2.93
CA THR A 267 -11.20 -6.53 4.16
C THR A 267 -10.98 -5.39 5.18
N GLY A 268 -12.05 -4.59 5.41
CA GLY A 268 -12.02 -3.47 6.35
C GLY A 268 -11.43 -2.16 5.78
N TRP A 269 -10.93 -2.16 4.55
CA TRP A 269 -10.49 -0.97 3.84
C TRP A 269 -11.61 -0.39 2.99
N TRP A 270 -11.81 0.91 3.10
CA TRP A 270 -12.87 1.65 2.45
C TRP A 270 -12.34 2.52 1.32
N ALA A 271 -13.01 2.46 0.18
CA ALA A 271 -12.80 3.35 -0.95
C ALA A 271 -14.10 4.04 -1.37
N LEU A 272 -13.97 5.26 -1.83
CA LEU A 272 -15.09 6.13 -2.22
C LEU A 272 -14.81 6.82 -3.54
N ALA A 273 -15.77 6.78 -4.45
CA ALA A 273 -15.82 7.67 -5.60
C ALA A 273 -16.69 8.89 -5.30
N ALA A 274 -16.20 10.08 -5.61
CA ALA A 274 -16.93 11.32 -5.43
C ALA A 274 -16.77 12.22 -6.66
N ARG A 275 -17.87 12.88 -7.04
CA ARG A 275 -17.94 13.73 -8.24
C ARG A 275 -17.80 15.20 -7.89
N ARG A 276 -17.07 15.93 -8.73
CA ARG A 276 -17.14 17.39 -8.80
C ARG A 276 -18.39 17.78 -9.62
N PRO A 277 -19.35 18.52 -9.04
CA PRO A 277 -20.54 19.00 -9.78
C PRO A 277 -20.20 19.88 -10.97
#